data_19df7995aacb3178c785460fa594c84f
#
_entry.id   19df7995aacb3178c785460fa594c84f
#
_cell.length_a   1.000
_cell.length_b   1.000
_cell.length_c   1.000
_cell.angle_alpha   90.00
_cell.angle_beta   90.00
_cell.angle_gamma   90.00
#
_symmetry.space_group_name_H-M   'P 1'
#
loop_
_entity.id
_entity.type
_entity.pdbx_description
1 polymer ?
#
loop_
_entity_poly.entity_id
_entity_poly.type
_entity_poly.pdbx_seq_one_letter_code
_entity_poly.pdbx_strand_id
1 'polypeptide(L)'
;MAGTLYIVATPIGNLDDMPPRVAATFGAADFIAAEDTRVTMKLLNFLGLKKPMVSYYEHALQKGEGILRRIEAGENCALCSDAGMPCVSDPGEVIVRDALARGIKVVPVPAASACVTALAVSGQDTSRWVFEGFLPVNKKQKRERLAELQGEKRTVIFYEAPHKLRTTLDDLTTAFGPERSITLCRELTKLHEEIWKTTLGEAQIHYAENDPRGEYVLVMAGAPAAEAEEELTLEQAAQRALELTRNGYAASAAAKAAAQGTPYSKSEVYKQLLALQAD
;
A
#
# COMPACT_ATOMS: atom_id res chain seq x y z
N MET A 1 35.81 16.42 4.79
CA MET A 1 34.93 15.49 4.08
C MET A 1 33.51 15.76 4.57
N ALA A 2 32.51 15.68 3.70
CA ALA A 2 31.12 15.81 4.11
C ALA A 2 30.76 14.69 5.11
N GLY A 3 29.84 14.99 6.02
CA GLY A 3 29.28 13.99 6.93
C GLY A 3 28.30 13.05 6.23
N THR A 4 27.54 12.30 7.02
CA THR A 4 26.59 11.27 6.55
C THR A 4 25.18 11.60 7.02
N LEU A 5 24.19 11.41 6.13
CA LEU A 5 22.76 11.39 6.48
C LEU A 5 22.35 9.95 6.77
N TYR A 6 22.02 9.65 8.01
CA TYR A 6 21.45 8.37 8.43
C TYR A 6 19.93 8.46 8.43
N ILE A 7 19.25 7.54 7.74
CA ILE A 7 17.81 7.38 7.76
C ILE A 7 17.50 6.30 8.78
N VAL A 8 17.05 6.71 9.97
CA VAL A 8 16.99 5.85 11.15
C VAL A 8 15.55 5.51 11.48
N ALA A 9 15.17 4.25 11.32
CA ALA A 9 13.88 3.76 11.75
C ALA A 9 13.76 3.77 13.28
N THR A 10 12.55 4.04 13.77
CA THR A 10 12.19 4.01 15.20
C THR A 10 11.15 2.91 15.46
N PRO A 11 10.97 2.47 16.71
CA PRO A 11 9.94 1.48 17.04
C PRO A 11 8.53 1.93 16.65
N ILE A 12 7.69 0.99 16.23
CA ILE A 12 6.27 1.25 15.89
C ILE A 12 5.30 1.02 17.07
N GLY A 13 5.82 0.76 18.25
CA GLY A 13 5.00 0.55 19.45
C GLY A 13 5.70 -0.23 20.55
N ASN A 14 6.71 -1.03 20.21
CA ASN A 14 7.47 -1.83 21.16
C ASN A 14 8.96 -1.46 21.11
N LEU A 15 9.52 -1.01 22.23
CA LEU A 15 10.92 -0.64 22.32
C LEU A 15 11.88 -1.84 22.17
N ASP A 16 11.41 -3.05 22.46
CA ASP A 16 12.21 -4.27 22.32
C ASP A 16 12.47 -4.64 20.84
N ASP A 17 11.67 -4.10 19.91
CA ASP A 17 11.87 -4.26 18.47
C ASP A 17 12.99 -3.37 17.91
N MET A 18 13.66 -2.59 18.75
CA MET A 18 14.69 -1.66 18.33
C MET A 18 16.06 -2.35 18.21
N PRO A 19 16.64 -2.46 16.98
CA PRO A 19 17.98 -3.02 16.82
C PRO A 19 19.05 -2.20 17.55
N PRO A 20 20.10 -2.83 18.12
CA PRO A 20 21.21 -2.12 18.77
C PRO A 20 21.87 -1.06 17.87
N ARG A 21 21.87 -1.27 16.55
CA ARG A 21 22.41 -0.33 15.56
C ARG A 21 21.67 1.01 15.55
N VAL A 22 20.38 1.04 15.86
CA VAL A 22 19.59 2.29 15.97
C VAL A 22 20.16 3.15 17.10
N ALA A 23 20.28 2.58 18.31
CA ALA A 23 20.85 3.27 19.45
C ALA A 23 22.28 3.74 19.19
N ALA A 24 23.13 2.88 18.62
CA ALA A 24 24.50 3.21 18.25
C ALA A 24 24.57 4.38 17.25
N THR A 25 23.66 4.39 16.25
CA THR A 25 23.63 5.47 15.24
C THR A 25 23.21 6.80 15.86
N PHE A 26 22.16 6.82 16.70
CA PHE A 26 21.80 8.03 17.44
C PHE A 26 22.95 8.53 18.34
N GLY A 27 23.67 7.60 18.98
CA GLY A 27 24.85 7.92 19.79
C GLY A 27 26.03 8.52 19.00
N ALA A 28 26.23 8.07 17.75
CA ALA A 28 27.31 8.51 16.88
C ALA A 28 26.98 9.78 16.07
N ALA A 29 25.71 10.12 15.88
CA ALA A 29 25.30 11.31 15.16
C ALA A 29 25.67 12.59 15.92
N ASP A 30 26.03 13.65 15.21
CA ASP A 30 26.33 14.97 15.80
C ASP A 30 25.03 15.69 16.16
N PHE A 31 23.95 15.47 15.37
CA PHE A 31 22.62 15.97 15.64
C PHE A 31 21.54 15.08 15.03
N ILE A 32 20.30 15.29 15.47
CA ILE A 32 19.14 14.53 15.02
C ILE A 32 18.14 15.48 14.35
N ALA A 33 17.71 15.12 13.15
CA ALA A 33 16.56 15.72 12.48
C ALA A 33 15.31 14.87 12.77
N ALA A 34 14.39 15.41 13.55
CA ALA A 34 13.22 14.71 14.07
C ALA A 34 11.92 15.32 13.54
N GLU A 35 10.93 14.50 13.23
CA GLU A 35 9.59 14.95 12.87
C GLU A 35 8.97 15.72 14.03
N ASP A 36 8.78 15.07 15.20
CA ASP A 36 8.46 15.71 16.46
C ASP A 36 9.58 15.48 17.47
N THR A 37 10.28 16.56 17.80
CA THR A 37 11.40 16.53 18.78
C THR A 37 10.97 16.09 20.18
N ARG A 38 9.68 16.22 20.53
CA ARG A 38 9.14 15.80 21.84
C ARG A 38 9.03 14.28 21.92
N VAL A 39 8.61 13.64 20.83
CA VAL A 39 8.54 12.17 20.69
C VAL A 39 9.94 11.59 20.68
N THR A 40 10.80 12.11 19.83
CA THR A 40 12.21 11.67 19.73
C THR A 40 12.96 11.85 21.05
N MET A 41 12.68 12.92 21.81
CA MET A 41 13.31 13.14 23.13
C MET A 41 12.98 12.01 24.12
N LYS A 42 11.74 11.48 24.10
CA LYS A 42 11.37 10.32 24.94
C LYS A 42 12.20 9.10 24.60
N LEU A 43 12.38 8.83 23.32
CA LEU A 43 13.22 7.72 22.83
C LEU A 43 14.68 7.90 23.23
N LEU A 44 15.25 9.10 23.05
CA LEU A 44 16.63 9.38 23.45
C LEU A 44 16.83 9.26 24.97
N ASN A 45 15.87 9.72 25.77
CA ASN A 45 15.91 9.56 27.22
C ASN A 45 15.90 8.08 27.62
N PHE A 46 15.07 7.25 26.98
CA PHE A 46 15.07 5.81 27.18
C PHE A 46 16.44 5.18 26.87
N LEU A 47 17.12 5.68 25.82
CA LEU A 47 18.46 5.23 25.42
C LEU A 47 19.59 5.83 26.26
N GLY A 48 19.30 6.74 27.20
CA GLY A 48 20.31 7.45 27.97
C GLY A 48 21.16 8.45 27.15
N LEU A 49 20.65 8.89 26.00
CA LEU A 49 21.33 9.76 25.06
C LEU A 49 20.87 11.22 25.18
N LYS A 50 21.81 12.16 25.03
CA LYS A 50 21.51 13.60 24.88
C LYS A 50 22.17 14.10 23.60
N LYS A 51 21.34 14.56 22.65
CA LYS A 51 21.77 15.03 21.32
C LYS A 51 21.09 16.34 20.95
N PRO A 52 21.79 17.25 20.25
CA PRO A 52 21.14 18.38 19.60
C PRO A 52 20.06 17.89 18.63
N MET A 53 18.90 18.52 18.63
CA MET A 53 17.81 18.16 17.72
C MET A 53 17.34 19.37 16.91
N VAL A 54 16.97 19.12 15.67
CA VAL A 54 16.25 20.06 14.80
C VAL A 54 14.95 19.43 14.36
N SER A 55 13.87 20.22 14.36
CA SER A 55 12.59 19.72 13.84
C SER A 55 12.61 19.72 12.31
N TYR A 56 12.21 18.61 11.69
CA TYR A 56 12.08 18.45 10.26
C TYR A 56 10.72 17.78 9.94
N TYR A 57 9.78 18.53 9.38
CA TYR A 57 8.44 18.09 9.02
C TYR A 57 8.10 18.48 7.57
N GLU A 58 7.06 17.90 7.00
CA GLU A 58 6.74 17.90 5.57
C GLU A 58 6.75 19.28 4.87
N HIS A 59 6.41 20.35 5.57
CA HIS A 59 6.37 21.70 4.97
C HIS A 59 7.61 22.57 5.25
N ALA A 60 8.70 21.98 5.74
CA ALA A 60 9.87 22.73 6.18
C ALA A 60 11.06 22.67 5.18
N LEU A 61 10.83 22.98 3.90
CA LEU A 61 11.88 23.00 2.85
C LEU A 61 13.13 23.81 3.26
N GLN A 62 12.94 24.97 3.90
CA GLN A 62 14.06 25.80 4.38
C GLN A 62 14.88 25.11 5.48
N LYS A 63 14.26 24.26 6.30
CA LYS A 63 14.97 23.49 7.34
C LYS A 63 15.81 22.36 6.74
N GLY A 64 15.34 21.73 5.66
CA GLY A 64 16.10 20.74 4.91
C GLY A 64 17.43 21.30 4.41
N GLU A 65 17.41 22.50 3.85
CA GLU A 65 18.63 23.20 3.40
C GLU A 65 19.62 23.43 4.54
N GLY A 66 19.14 23.87 5.70
CA GLY A 66 20.00 24.05 6.90
C GLY A 66 20.65 22.75 7.38
N ILE A 67 19.91 21.63 7.34
CA ILE A 67 20.42 20.30 7.69
C ILE A 67 21.51 19.88 6.70
N LEU A 68 21.25 19.99 5.40
CA LEU A 68 22.20 19.61 4.35
C LEU A 68 23.51 20.39 4.43
N ARG A 69 23.46 21.71 4.69
CA ARG A 69 24.66 22.54 4.88
C ARG A 69 25.52 22.08 6.07
N ARG A 70 24.89 21.65 7.17
CA ARG A 70 25.61 21.09 8.33
C ARG A 70 26.33 19.80 7.97
N ILE A 71 25.66 18.94 7.18
CA ILE A 71 26.25 17.68 6.73
C ILE A 71 27.41 17.96 5.76
N GLU A 72 27.27 18.91 4.84
CA GLU A 72 28.35 19.36 3.95
C GLU A 72 29.56 19.92 4.73
N ALA A 73 29.31 20.54 5.88
CA ALA A 73 30.38 21.02 6.79
C ALA A 73 31.04 19.89 7.59
N GLY A 74 30.57 18.63 7.46
CA GLY A 74 31.21 17.46 8.08
C GLY A 74 30.44 16.85 9.24
N GLU A 75 29.27 17.40 9.63
CA GLU A 75 28.45 16.84 10.70
C GLU A 75 27.64 15.62 10.21
N ASN A 76 27.48 14.59 11.05
CA ASN A 76 26.63 13.44 10.81
C ASN A 76 25.21 13.71 11.35
N CYS A 77 24.19 13.50 10.53
CA CYS A 77 22.79 13.68 10.89
C CYS A 77 22.07 12.33 10.95
N ALA A 78 21.31 12.09 12.02
CA ALA A 78 20.31 11.02 12.08
C ALA A 78 18.92 11.63 11.84
N LEU A 79 18.26 11.26 10.74
CA LEU A 79 16.88 11.64 10.46
C LEU A 79 15.95 10.52 10.91
N CYS A 80 14.94 10.84 11.69
CA CYS A 80 13.91 9.89 12.14
C CYS A 80 12.52 10.51 12.12
N SER A 81 11.50 9.66 11.94
CA SER A 81 10.09 9.97 12.16
C SER A 81 9.63 9.54 13.55
N ASP A 82 8.38 9.81 13.87
CA ASP A 82 7.81 9.51 15.17
C ASP A 82 7.70 7.99 15.41
N ALA A 83 7.44 7.22 14.33
CA ALA A 83 7.36 5.76 14.39
C ALA A 83 7.72 5.12 13.03
N GLY A 84 8.44 4.02 13.05
CA GLY A 84 8.77 3.25 11.85
C GLY A 84 9.91 3.81 11.01
N MET A 85 9.90 3.51 9.71
CA MET A 85 10.94 3.92 8.75
C MET A 85 10.60 5.30 8.19
N PRO A 86 11.44 6.33 8.43
CA PRO A 86 11.19 7.67 7.88
C PRO A 86 11.22 7.65 6.35
N CYS A 87 10.67 8.68 5.72
CA CYS A 87 10.55 8.85 4.26
C CYS A 87 9.51 7.93 3.58
N VAL A 88 8.75 7.13 4.34
CA VAL A 88 7.68 6.25 3.83
C VAL A 88 6.39 6.61 4.55
N SER A 89 5.51 7.37 3.93
CA SER A 89 4.34 8.08 4.53
C SER A 89 4.71 9.10 5.60
N ASP A 90 5.98 9.43 5.70
CA ASP A 90 6.57 10.36 6.65
C ASP A 90 7.47 11.36 5.94
N PRO A 91 7.80 12.50 6.56
CA PRO A 91 8.74 13.46 5.99
C PRO A 91 10.11 12.85 5.74
N GLY A 92 10.77 13.25 4.63
CA GLY A 92 12.17 12.86 4.38
C GLY A 92 12.53 12.58 2.93
N GLU A 93 11.58 12.29 2.04
CA GLU A 93 11.85 12.03 0.63
C GLU A 93 12.67 13.17 -0.02
N VAL A 94 12.26 14.40 0.21
CA VAL A 94 12.90 15.59 -0.37
C VAL A 94 14.35 15.73 0.09
N ILE A 95 14.61 15.62 1.40
CA ILE A 95 15.97 15.77 1.93
C ILE A 95 16.90 14.63 1.48
N VAL A 96 16.38 13.40 1.35
CA VAL A 96 17.15 12.26 0.80
C VAL A 96 17.52 12.51 -0.66
N ARG A 97 16.55 12.92 -1.49
CA ARG A 97 16.79 13.26 -2.90
C ARG A 97 17.84 14.36 -3.04
N ASP A 98 17.71 15.43 -2.25
CA ASP A 98 18.61 16.58 -2.30
C ASP A 98 19.99 16.25 -1.76
N ALA A 99 20.10 15.38 -0.72
CA ALA A 99 21.38 14.86 -0.21
C ALA A 99 22.13 14.06 -1.28
N LEU A 100 21.43 13.14 -1.95
CA LEU A 100 22.00 12.34 -3.04
C LEU A 100 22.46 13.22 -4.21
N ALA A 101 21.68 14.23 -4.58
CA ALA A 101 22.04 15.18 -5.64
C ALA A 101 23.31 15.99 -5.33
N ARG A 102 23.62 16.19 -4.02
CA ARG A 102 24.84 16.87 -3.53
C ARG A 102 26.01 15.91 -3.27
N GLY A 103 25.86 14.62 -3.56
CA GLY A 103 26.89 13.62 -3.28
C GLY A 103 27.09 13.33 -1.79
N ILE A 104 26.13 13.71 -0.95
CA ILE A 104 26.14 13.36 0.48
C ILE A 104 25.85 11.86 0.63
N LYS A 105 26.63 11.18 1.45
CA LYS A 105 26.41 9.77 1.76
C LYS A 105 25.11 9.60 2.56
N VAL A 106 24.18 8.80 2.05
CA VAL A 106 22.93 8.41 2.72
C VAL A 106 23.05 6.95 3.17
N VAL A 107 22.76 6.68 4.43
CA VAL A 107 22.88 5.33 5.03
C VAL A 107 21.57 4.93 5.70
N PRO A 108 20.92 3.84 5.28
CA PRO A 108 19.72 3.32 5.94
C PRO A 108 20.10 2.58 7.24
N VAL A 109 19.30 2.80 8.27
CA VAL A 109 19.34 2.08 9.55
C VAL A 109 17.96 1.47 9.80
N PRO A 110 17.70 0.26 9.28
CA PRO A 110 16.39 -0.33 9.31
C PRO A 110 15.99 -0.81 10.70
N ALA A 111 14.68 -0.77 10.96
CA ALA A 111 14.00 -1.39 12.09
C ALA A 111 12.58 -1.78 11.64
N ALA A 112 11.60 -1.81 12.55
CA ALA A 112 10.23 -2.16 12.25
C ALA A 112 9.60 -1.24 11.17
N SER A 113 8.73 -1.83 10.35
CA SER A 113 7.91 -1.13 9.37
C SER A 113 6.48 -1.67 9.44
N ALA A 114 5.52 -0.83 9.78
CA ALA A 114 4.14 -1.25 9.98
C ALA A 114 3.53 -1.92 8.73
N CYS A 115 3.79 -1.40 7.52
CA CYS A 115 3.25 -1.97 6.29
C CYS A 115 3.79 -3.38 6.00
N VAL A 116 5.10 -3.61 6.17
CA VAL A 116 5.71 -4.93 5.92
C VAL A 116 5.32 -5.92 7.03
N THR A 117 5.28 -5.46 8.28
CA THR A 117 4.85 -6.28 9.42
C THR A 117 3.40 -6.73 9.24
N ALA A 118 2.49 -5.80 8.90
CA ALA A 118 1.09 -6.12 8.63
C ALA A 118 0.94 -7.10 7.46
N LEU A 119 1.64 -6.88 6.37
CA LEU A 119 1.61 -7.78 5.21
C LEU A 119 2.00 -9.20 5.59
N ALA A 120 3.08 -9.36 6.37
CA ALA A 120 3.60 -10.67 6.75
C ALA A 120 2.61 -11.50 7.57
N VAL A 121 1.73 -10.85 8.36
CA VAL A 121 0.75 -11.51 9.23
C VAL A 121 -0.68 -11.47 8.71
N SER A 122 -0.92 -10.80 7.58
CA SER A 122 -2.27 -10.56 7.04
C SER A 122 -2.97 -11.80 6.49
N GLY A 123 -2.20 -12.83 6.09
CA GLY A 123 -2.74 -13.98 5.35
C GLY A 123 -3.29 -13.62 3.96
N GLN A 124 -2.91 -12.46 3.39
CA GLN A 124 -3.12 -12.08 1.99
C GLN A 124 -1.93 -12.53 1.14
N ASP A 125 -2.05 -12.42 -0.20
CA ASP A 125 -0.92 -12.72 -1.10
C ASP A 125 0.22 -11.69 -0.89
N THR A 126 1.39 -12.19 -0.53
CA THR A 126 2.59 -11.37 -0.26
C THR A 126 3.55 -11.29 -1.44
N SER A 127 3.29 -12.02 -2.52
CA SER A 127 4.20 -12.12 -3.67
C SER A 127 4.36 -10.78 -4.40
N ARG A 128 3.28 -10.02 -4.51
CA ARG A 128 3.25 -8.69 -5.13
C ARG A 128 2.22 -7.82 -4.42
N TRP A 129 2.62 -6.63 -4.04
CA TRP A 129 1.77 -5.72 -3.28
C TRP A 129 2.04 -4.26 -3.62
N VAL A 130 1.10 -3.39 -3.26
CA VAL A 130 1.14 -1.94 -3.44
C VAL A 130 0.93 -1.28 -2.09
N PHE A 131 1.74 -0.29 -1.78
CA PHE A 131 1.58 0.54 -0.59
C PHE A 131 0.96 1.89 -1.00
N GLU A 132 -0.24 2.14 -0.49
CA GLU A 132 -1.00 3.37 -0.75
C GLU A 132 -0.83 4.42 0.36
N GLY A 133 -0.39 4.00 1.55
CA GLY A 133 -0.33 4.89 2.69
C GLY A 133 -1.71 5.39 3.13
N PHE A 134 -1.83 6.66 3.49
CA PHE A 134 -3.11 7.26 3.85
C PHE A 134 -3.88 7.72 2.61
N LEU A 135 -5.17 7.39 2.56
CA LEU A 135 -6.04 7.90 1.49
C LEU A 135 -6.18 9.43 1.56
N PRO A 136 -6.31 10.11 0.42
CA PRO A 136 -6.47 11.56 0.37
C PRO A 136 -7.67 12.04 1.23
N VAL A 137 -7.47 13.14 1.97
CA VAL A 137 -8.54 13.77 2.77
C VAL A 137 -9.58 14.42 1.85
N ASN A 138 -9.15 14.96 0.72
CA ASN A 138 -10.05 15.55 -0.28
C ASN A 138 -10.92 14.46 -0.92
N LYS A 139 -12.25 14.59 -0.81
CA LYS A 139 -13.22 13.58 -1.28
C LYS A 139 -13.09 13.27 -2.78
N LYS A 140 -12.79 14.28 -3.62
CA LYS A 140 -12.64 14.08 -5.06
C LYS A 140 -11.41 13.25 -5.36
N GLN A 141 -10.25 13.65 -4.81
CA GLN A 141 -8.98 12.92 -4.98
C GLN A 141 -9.07 11.49 -4.44
N LYS A 142 -9.72 11.30 -3.26
CA LYS A 142 -9.93 9.96 -2.70
C LYS A 142 -10.75 9.08 -3.65
N ARG A 143 -11.86 9.59 -4.19
CA ARG A 143 -12.70 8.84 -5.14
C ARG A 143 -11.94 8.50 -6.43
N GLU A 144 -11.15 9.44 -6.96
CA GLU A 144 -10.31 9.24 -8.13
C GLU A 144 -9.29 8.13 -7.85
N ARG A 145 -8.61 8.19 -6.69
CA ARG A 145 -7.63 7.17 -6.31
C ARG A 145 -8.25 5.78 -6.12
N LEU A 146 -9.41 5.68 -5.48
CA LEU A 146 -10.13 4.42 -5.32
C LEU A 146 -10.58 3.85 -6.67
N ALA A 147 -11.00 4.69 -7.61
CA ALA A 147 -11.34 4.26 -8.97
C ALA A 147 -10.13 3.68 -9.73
N GLU A 148 -8.96 4.28 -9.59
CA GLU A 148 -7.70 3.75 -10.17
C GLU A 148 -7.34 2.36 -9.62
N LEU A 149 -7.67 2.10 -8.35
CA LEU A 149 -7.36 0.85 -7.67
C LEU A 149 -8.38 -0.28 -7.92
N GLN A 150 -9.51 -0.03 -8.57
CA GLN A 150 -10.56 -1.04 -8.75
C GLN A 150 -10.07 -2.31 -9.46
N GLY A 151 -9.20 -2.15 -10.45
CA GLY A 151 -8.58 -3.24 -11.20
C GLY A 151 -7.25 -3.75 -10.64
N GLU A 152 -6.79 -3.26 -9.51
CA GLU A 152 -5.50 -3.65 -8.94
C GLU A 152 -5.54 -5.10 -8.45
N LYS A 153 -4.74 -5.97 -9.04
CA LYS A 153 -4.69 -7.41 -8.76
C LYS A 153 -3.75 -7.77 -7.61
N ARG A 154 -2.85 -6.86 -7.24
CA ARG A 154 -1.91 -7.05 -6.14
C ARG A 154 -2.59 -6.74 -4.81
N THR A 155 -2.07 -7.28 -3.72
CA THR A 155 -2.46 -6.88 -2.37
C THR A 155 -2.21 -5.38 -2.17
N VAL A 156 -3.17 -4.65 -1.58
CA VAL A 156 -3.08 -3.20 -1.36
C VAL A 156 -3.05 -2.91 0.14
N ILE A 157 -2.10 -2.08 0.56
CA ILE A 157 -1.90 -1.73 1.96
C ILE A 157 -2.19 -0.25 2.18
N PHE A 158 -3.08 0.04 3.15
CA PHE A 158 -3.39 1.39 3.58
C PHE A 158 -3.02 1.59 5.05
N TYR A 159 -2.65 2.81 5.41
CA TYR A 159 -2.63 3.27 6.80
C TYR A 159 -3.92 4.01 7.12
N GLU A 160 -4.40 3.84 8.35
CA GLU A 160 -5.59 4.57 8.76
C GLU A 160 -5.61 4.92 10.25
N ALA A 161 -6.10 6.11 10.54
CA ALA A 161 -6.32 6.59 11.89
C ALA A 161 -7.72 6.16 12.41
N PRO A 162 -7.89 5.91 13.72
CA PRO A 162 -9.15 5.38 14.25
C PRO A 162 -10.35 6.27 13.93
N HIS A 163 -10.20 7.58 13.98
CA HIS A 163 -11.29 8.52 13.73
C HIS A 163 -11.76 8.58 12.27
N LYS A 164 -11.00 8.02 11.33
CA LYS A 164 -11.35 7.94 9.90
C LYS A 164 -11.78 6.54 9.46
N LEU A 165 -11.49 5.49 10.26
CA LEU A 165 -11.65 4.10 9.85
C LEU A 165 -13.06 3.80 9.33
N ARG A 166 -14.13 4.25 10.01
CA ARG A 166 -15.52 4.04 9.57
C ARG A 166 -15.74 4.58 8.16
N THR A 167 -15.40 5.84 7.94
CA THR A 167 -15.57 6.46 6.61
C THR A 167 -14.72 5.77 5.55
N THR A 168 -13.52 5.33 5.90
CA THR A 168 -12.64 4.61 4.97
C THR A 168 -13.21 3.24 4.62
N LEU A 169 -13.75 2.49 5.58
CA LEU A 169 -14.42 1.22 5.30
C LEU A 169 -15.66 1.40 4.41
N ASP A 170 -16.45 2.46 4.62
CA ASP A 170 -17.60 2.80 3.76
C ASP A 170 -17.15 3.08 2.31
N ASP A 171 -16.10 3.88 2.14
CA ASP A 171 -15.54 4.23 0.84
C ASP A 171 -14.95 2.99 0.14
N LEU A 172 -14.21 2.13 0.88
CA LEU A 172 -13.63 0.89 0.35
C LEU A 172 -14.72 -0.12 -0.04
N THR A 173 -15.74 -0.31 0.80
CA THR A 173 -16.88 -1.21 0.52
C THR A 173 -17.63 -0.76 -0.73
N THR A 174 -17.84 0.55 -0.87
CA THR A 174 -18.49 1.13 -2.05
C THR A 174 -17.67 0.92 -3.33
N ALA A 175 -16.34 1.07 -3.25
CA ALA A 175 -15.46 0.99 -4.42
C ALA A 175 -15.14 -0.46 -4.84
N PHE A 176 -15.00 -1.38 -3.90
CA PHE A 176 -14.46 -2.74 -4.15
C PHE A 176 -15.46 -3.86 -3.87
N GLY A 177 -16.63 -3.55 -3.32
CA GLY A 177 -17.66 -4.50 -2.93
C GLY A 177 -17.47 -5.10 -1.53
N PRO A 178 -18.56 -5.53 -0.86
CA PRO A 178 -18.52 -6.00 0.52
C PRO A 178 -17.77 -7.32 0.70
N GLU A 179 -17.68 -8.16 -0.34
CA GLU A 179 -17.03 -9.48 -0.29
C GLU A 179 -15.50 -9.42 -0.43
N ARG A 180 -14.93 -8.24 -0.71
CA ARG A 180 -13.48 -8.08 -0.84
C ARG A 180 -12.81 -8.40 0.49
N SER A 181 -11.89 -9.38 0.46
CA SER A 181 -11.11 -9.76 1.64
C SER A 181 -10.19 -8.64 2.10
N ILE A 182 -10.17 -8.40 3.39
CA ILE A 182 -9.31 -7.44 4.06
C ILE A 182 -8.81 -8.00 5.38
N THR A 183 -7.61 -7.60 5.79
CA THR A 183 -7.10 -7.86 7.14
C THR A 183 -6.83 -6.51 7.81
N LEU A 184 -7.45 -6.29 8.94
CA LEU A 184 -7.21 -5.13 9.78
C LEU A 184 -6.16 -5.51 10.82
N CYS A 185 -4.99 -4.88 10.74
CA CYS A 185 -3.92 -5.02 11.73
C CYS A 185 -3.96 -3.78 12.62
N ARG A 186 -4.40 -3.95 13.86
CA ARG A 186 -4.57 -2.88 14.85
C ARG A 186 -3.46 -2.93 15.88
N GLU A 187 -2.90 -1.78 16.24
CA GLU A 187 -1.95 -1.64 17.35
C GLU A 187 -0.79 -2.64 17.28
N LEU A 188 -0.22 -2.85 16.08
CA LEU A 188 0.90 -3.76 15.86
C LEU A 188 2.02 -3.54 16.86
N THR A 189 2.55 -4.61 17.40
CA THR A 189 3.61 -4.69 18.43
C THR A 189 3.25 -4.14 19.81
N LYS A 190 2.04 -3.57 19.99
CA LYS A 190 1.56 -2.99 21.24
C LYS A 190 0.74 -3.99 22.08
N LEU A 191 0.41 -3.61 23.32
CA LEU A 191 -0.35 -4.45 24.26
C LEU A 191 -1.71 -4.92 23.71
N HIS A 192 -2.36 -4.11 22.88
CA HIS A 192 -3.67 -4.39 22.31
C HIS A 192 -3.60 -4.73 20.82
N GLU A 193 -2.52 -5.42 20.43
CA GLU A 193 -2.36 -5.91 19.07
C GLU A 193 -3.51 -6.85 18.69
N GLU A 194 -4.06 -6.62 17.49
CA GLU A 194 -5.10 -7.43 16.92
C GLU A 194 -4.90 -7.57 15.42
N ILE A 195 -5.03 -8.79 14.91
CA ILE A 195 -4.96 -9.13 13.50
C ILE A 195 -6.25 -9.83 13.13
N TRP A 196 -7.12 -9.11 12.43
CA TRP A 196 -8.44 -9.61 12.08
C TRP A 196 -8.62 -9.69 10.56
N LYS A 197 -8.58 -10.92 10.02
CA LYS A 197 -8.89 -11.21 8.63
C LYS A 197 -10.39 -11.41 8.47
N THR A 198 -11.00 -10.63 7.54
CA THR A 198 -12.45 -10.59 7.34
C THR A 198 -12.76 -10.10 5.92
N THR A 199 -13.99 -9.63 5.67
CA THR A 199 -14.40 -8.93 4.46
C THR A 199 -14.67 -7.45 4.74
N LEU A 200 -14.70 -6.62 3.69
CA LEU A 200 -15.03 -5.19 3.84
C LEU A 200 -16.42 -4.99 4.45
N GLY A 201 -17.40 -5.81 4.05
CA GLY A 201 -18.77 -5.73 4.58
C GLY A 201 -18.84 -6.08 6.07
N GLU A 202 -18.18 -7.17 6.49
CA GLU A 202 -18.13 -7.55 7.90
C GLU A 202 -17.40 -6.49 8.74
N ALA A 203 -16.27 -5.97 8.25
CA ALA A 203 -15.55 -4.89 8.93
C ALA A 203 -16.40 -3.63 9.08
N GLN A 204 -17.14 -3.24 8.05
CA GLN A 204 -18.06 -2.10 8.06
C GLN A 204 -19.15 -2.28 9.12
N ILE A 205 -19.80 -3.45 9.17
CA ILE A 205 -20.84 -3.78 10.16
C ILE A 205 -20.25 -3.72 11.57
N HIS A 206 -19.10 -4.37 11.79
CA HIS A 206 -18.46 -4.40 13.10
C HIS A 206 -18.17 -2.99 13.64
N TYR A 207 -17.57 -2.12 12.82
CA TYR A 207 -17.22 -0.77 13.24
C TYR A 207 -18.38 0.24 13.17
N ALA A 208 -19.55 -0.14 12.66
CA ALA A 208 -20.77 0.64 12.87
C ALA A 208 -21.20 0.61 14.34
N GLU A 209 -20.98 -0.51 15.04
CA GLU A 209 -21.40 -0.72 16.42
C GLU A 209 -20.26 -0.51 17.45
N ASN A 210 -18.99 -0.69 17.02
CA ASN A 210 -17.84 -0.63 17.90
C ASN A 210 -16.95 0.57 17.55
N ASP A 211 -16.51 1.35 18.56
CA ASP A 211 -15.66 2.50 18.35
C ASP A 211 -14.23 2.10 17.98
N PRO A 212 -13.70 2.53 16.82
CA PRO A 212 -12.31 2.29 16.45
C PRO A 212 -11.35 2.95 17.44
N ARG A 213 -10.31 2.22 17.85
CA ARG A 213 -9.27 2.70 18.77
C ARG A 213 -7.89 2.25 18.27
N GLY A 214 -6.89 3.06 18.54
CA GLY A 214 -5.51 2.77 18.16
C GLY A 214 -5.26 3.04 16.67
N GLU A 215 -4.18 2.55 16.13
CA GLU A 215 -3.71 2.74 14.76
C GLU A 215 -3.94 1.48 13.94
N TYR A 216 -4.26 1.66 12.66
CA TYR A 216 -4.60 0.55 11.76
C TYR A 216 -3.70 0.50 10.54
N VAL A 217 -3.32 -0.72 10.18
CA VAL A 217 -2.87 -1.05 8.84
C VAL A 217 -3.92 -1.95 8.20
N LEU A 218 -4.44 -1.54 7.06
CA LEU A 218 -5.45 -2.27 6.30
C LEU A 218 -4.75 -2.98 5.15
N VAL A 219 -4.82 -4.31 5.11
CA VAL A 219 -4.22 -5.14 4.06
C VAL A 219 -5.34 -5.78 3.26
N MET A 220 -5.67 -5.21 2.12
CA MET A 220 -6.78 -5.62 1.27
C MET A 220 -6.28 -6.54 0.15
N ALA A 221 -7.00 -7.63 -0.11
CA ALA A 221 -6.73 -8.49 -1.26
C ALA A 221 -6.84 -7.73 -2.58
N GLY A 222 -6.03 -8.08 -3.55
CA GLY A 222 -6.15 -7.59 -4.93
C GLY A 222 -7.51 -7.92 -5.56
N ALA A 223 -7.82 -7.32 -6.69
CA ALA A 223 -9.00 -7.68 -7.47
C ALA A 223 -8.98 -9.20 -7.74
N PRO A 224 -10.08 -9.91 -7.54
CA PRO A 224 -10.16 -11.30 -7.95
C PRO A 224 -9.75 -11.38 -9.43
N ALA A 225 -9.07 -12.48 -9.80
CA ALA A 225 -8.96 -12.77 -11.23
C ALA A 225 -10.40 -12.65 -11.76
N ALA A 226 -10.61 -11.87 -12.83
CA ALA A 226 -11.86 -11.99 -13.54
C ALA A 226 -12.11 -13.49 -13.67
N GLU A 227 -13.25 -13.99 -13.19
CA GLU A 227 -13.65 -15.36 -13.46
C GLU A 227 -13.33 -15.51 -14.94
N ALA A 228 -12.42 -16.42 -15.29
CA ALA A 228 -12.15 -16.69 -16.69
C ALA A 228 -13.54 -16.93 -17.24
N GLU A 229 -14.07 -16.03 -18.09
CA GLU A 229 -15.33 -16.29 -18.81
C GLU A 229 -15.11 -17.71 -19.27
N GLU A 230 -15.92 -18.67 -18.81
CA GLU A 230 -15.73 -20.09 -19.14
C GLU A 230 -15.50 -20.07 -20.64
N GLU A 231 -14.28 -20.49 -21.05
CA GLU A 231 -13.90 -20.42 -22.46
C GLU A 231 -15.00 -21.14 -23.20
N LEU A 232 -15.79 -20.37 -23.95
CA LEU A 232 -16.95 -20.92 -24.66
C LEU A 232 -16.48 -22.17 -25.38
N THR A 233 -17.09 -23.30 -25.11
CA THR A 233 -16.81 -24.52 -25.86
C THR A 233 -17.09 -24.27 -27.35
N LEU A 234 -16.51 -25.05 -28.24
CA LEU A 234 -16.77 -24.93 -29.69
C LEU A 234 -18.27 -25.00 -29.98
N GLU A 235 -19.00 -25.83 -29.24
CA GLU A 235 -20.43 -26.01 -29.35
C GLU A 235 -21.20 -24.76 -28.93
N GLN A 236 -20.82 -24.13 -27.83
CA GLN A 236 -21.41 -22.86 -27.35
C GLN A 236 -21.10 -21.71 -28.33
N ALA A 237 -19.88 -21.65 -28.87
CA ALA A 237 -19.53 -20.68 -29.90
C ALA A 237 -20.34 -20.85 -31.17
N ALA A 238 -20.59 -22.10 -31.59
CA ALA A 238 -21.45 -22.39 -32.74
C ALA A 238 -22.92 -22.05 -32.45
N GLN A 239 -23.42 -22.29 -31.24
CA GLN A 239 -24.77 -21.91 -30.84
C GLN A 239 -24.95 -20.39 -30.88
N ARG A 240 -23.96 -19.62 -30.41
CA ARG A 240 -23.95 -18.15 -30.52
C ARG A 240 -23.94 -17.70 -32.00
N ALA A 241 -23.20 -18.39 -32.86
CA ALA A 241 -23.20 -18.12 -34.30
C ALA A 241 -24.59 -18.41 -34.91
N LEU A 242 -25.27 -19.48 -34.48
CA LEU A 242 -26.61 -19.83 -34.92
C LEU A 242 -27.63 -18.74 -34.54
N GLU A 243 -27.57 -18.20 -33.33
CA GLU A 243 -28.43 -17.08 -32.91
C GLU A 243 -28.19 -15.82 -33.77
N LEU A 244 -26.91 -15.52 -34.08
CA LEU A 244 -26.58 -14.40 -34.97
C LEU A 244 -27.14 -14.61 -36.37
N THR A 245 -27.16 -15.84 -36.91
CA THR A 245 -27.77 -16.11 -38.22
C THR A 245 -29.30 -15.94 -38.17
N ARG A 246 -29.97 -16.32 -37.09
CA ARG A 246 -31.39 -16.08 -36.86
C ARG A 246 -31.72 -14.57 -36.81
N ASN A 247 -30.75 -13.76 -36.38
CA ASN A 247 -30.85 -12.30 -36.33
C ASN A 247 -30.42 -11.61 -37.65
N GLY A 248 -30.29 -12.38 -38.76
CA GLY A 248 -30.03 -11.85 -40.09
C GLY A 248 -28.57 -11.73 -40.50
N TYR A 249 -27.63 -12.22 -39.72
CA TYR A 249 -26.22 -12.24 -40.14
C TYR A 249 -25.95 -13.37 -41.13
N ALA A 250 -25.15 -13.12 -42.15
CA ALA A 250 -24.65 -14.17 -43.00
C ALA A 250 -23.80 -15.18 -42.18
N ALA A 251 -23.96 -16.49 -42.44
CA ALA A 251 -23.33 -17.56 -41.66
C ALA A 251 -21.80 -17.37 -41.45
N SER A 252 -21.10 -16.92 -42.52
CA SER A 252 -19.64 -16.63 -42.42
C SER A 252 -19.33 -15.43 -41.53
N ALA A 253 -20.20 -14.41 -41.48
CA ALA A 253 -20.03 -13.25 -40.60
C ALA A 253 -20.37 -13.62 -39.14
N ALA A 254 -21.43 -14.39 -38.94
CA ALA A 254 -21.87 -14.91 -37.65
C ALA A 254 -20.76 -15.78 -37.02
N ALA A 255 -20.16 -16.70 -37.75
CA ALA A 255 -19.08 -17.54 -37.30
C ALA A 255 -17.81 -16.71 -36.95
N LYS A 256 -17.49 -15.66 -37.73
CA LYS A 256 -16.39 -14.75 -37.43
C LYS A 256 -16.65 -13.98 -36.12
N ALA A 257 -17.85 -13.47 -35.92
CA ALA A 257 -18.22 -12.73 -34.71
C ALA A 257 -18.23 -13.63 -33.47
N ALA A 258 -18.75 -14.84 -33.58
CA ALA A 258 -18.83 -15.80 -32.47
C ALA A 258 -17.46 -16.40 -32.09
N ALA A 259 -16.49 -16.46 -33.01
CA ALA A 259 -15.12 -16.89 -32.75
C ALA A 259 -14.29 -15.82 -32.00
N GLN A 260 -14.70 -14.56 -32.02
CA GLN A 260 -13.97 -13.49 -31.32
C GLN A 260 -14.03 -13.69 -29.79
N GLY A 261 -12.85 -13.70 -29.16
CA GLY A 261 -12.73 -13.95 -27.71
C GLY A 261 -12.74 -15.43 -27.31
N THR A 262 -12.73 -16.37 -28.28
CA THR A 262 -12.61 -17.81 -28.06
C THR A 262 -11.31 -18.37 -28.60
N PRO A 263 -10.83 -19.54 -28.14
CA PRO A 263 -9.64 -20.20 -28.68
C PRO A 263 -9.86 -20.79 -30.07
N TYR A 264 -11.07 -20.75 -30.62
CA TYR A 264 -11.44 -21.40 -31.87
C TYR A 264 -11.29 -20.45 -33.06
N SER A 265 -10.86 -21.04 -34.19
CA SER A 265 -10.82 -20.31 -35.45
C SER A 265 -12.24 -20.12 -36.02
N LYS A 266 -12.42 -19.07 -36.85
CA LYS A 266 -13.64 -18.86 -37.61
C LYS A 266 -14.08 -20.15 -38.37
N SER A 267 -13.12 -20.91 -38.92
CA SER A 267 -13.39 -22.11 -39.71
C SER A 267 -13.96 -23.24 -38.86
N GLU A 268 -13.48 -23.43 -37.65
CA GLU A 268 -13.99 -24.44 -36.72
C GLU A 268 -15.40 -24.10 -36.28
N VAL A 269 -15.67 -22.82 -35.86
CA VAL A 269 -17.03 -22.36 -35.50
C VAL A 269 -17.99 -22.46 -36.69
N TYR A 270 -17.54 -22.10 -37.90
CA TYR A 270 -18.37 -22.19 -39.08
C TYR A 270 -18.74 -23.65 -39.43
N LYS A 271 -17.82 -24.59 -39.32
CA LYS A 271 -18.07 -26.03 -39.56
C LYS A 271 -19.11 -26.56 -38.55
N GLN A 272 -18.95 -26.21 -37.28
CA GLN A 272 -19.88 -26.65 -36.24
C GLN A 272 -21.27 -25.97 -36.40
N LEU A 273 -21.31 -24.69 -36.80
CA LEU A 273 -22.58 -23.99 -37.14
C LEU A 273 -23.33 -24.70 -38.24
N LEU A 274 -22.66 -25.13 -39.32
CA LEU A 274 -23.30 -25.87 -40.43
C LEU A 274 -23.88 -27.22 -39.97
N ALA A 275 -23.19 -27.91 -39.05
CA ALA A 275 -23.72 -29.14 -38.46
C ALA A 275 -25.01 -28.88 -37.65
N LEU A 276 -25.04 -27.81 -36.83
CA LEU A 276 -26.26 -27.42 -36.08
C LEU A 276 -27.42 -26.92 -36.96
N GLN A 277 -27.17 -26.54 -38.19
CA GLN A 277 -28.23 -26.13 -39.14
C GLN A 277 -28.78 -27.30 -39.96
N ALA A 278 -28.11 -28.45 -39.95
CA ALA A 278 -28.51 -29.65 -40.72
C ALA A 278 -29.39 -30.61 -39.90
N ASP A 279 -29.36 -30.44 -38.55
CA ASP A 279 -30.26 -31.13 -37.62
C ASP A 279 -31.55 -30.30 -37.40
#